data_e16a2f2eda19e802b4b89d692ee0906b
#
_entry.id   e16a2f2eda19e802b4b89d692ee0906b
#
_cell.length_a   1.000
_cell.length_b   1.000
_cell.length_c   1.000
_cell.angle_alpha   90.00
_cell.angle_beta   90.00
_cell.angle_gamma   90.00
#
_symmetry.space_group_name_H-M   'P 1'
#
loop_
_entity.id
_entity.type
_entity.pdbx_description
1 polymer ?
#
loop_
_entity_poly.entity_id
_entity_poly.type
_entity_poly.pdbx_seq_one_letter_code
_entity_poly.pdbx_strand_id
1 'polypeptide(L)'
;MIKIAIPNNNIKERKYILNAIFNEFLGVSYEIVISKSELMVSCWNIELENGSKLTFEDHFFSNYPHNLEYLKFENIPSTIEFAKNKFIVDVDIPIIYGNANLNIRNSELSCGIDIFASSFFMLTRWEEYVNKNRDVHDRFPANESLAFKNGFLDRPVVNEYLEMLKNMLFSLDTNLKFKIYNYKLLLTHDVDSILKYPNFTSGIKEITGDFIKRRNIQLAIDNLVLKIKTTLKIKKDPFDTFDYLMDISEKIGGKSYFFFMGNGVTKFDNMYKSDDGFVQSLVKKIKQRGHHIGIHPTYSAYNDFEQFKKEKQELQKKLDTEITFGREHYLRFEVPTTWQIWEDNGMEWDSTLSYPDKEGFRCGVCYAYSVFNVLTRKQLNLKERPLIVMDGSFSTYQPNIKPSDMENKITYLMQKVKKYNGEFVFLWHNSSFNIPQWKKYQSIYERVLK
;
A
#
# COMPACT_ATOMS: atom_id res chain seq x y z
N MET A 1 16.18 28.27 -7.15
CA MET A 1 15.27 27.21 -7.68
C MET A 1 16.11 26.21 -8.49
N ILE A 2 15.95 24.91 -8.20
CA ILE A 2 16.72 23.86 -8.88
C ILE A 2 16.28 23.75 -10.34
N LYS A 3 17.24 23.62 -11.27
CA LYS A 3 16.96 23.34 -12.68
C LYS A 3 17.26 21.88 -12.99
N ILE A 4 16.34 21.19 -13.67
CA ILE A 4 16.50 19.78 -14.02
C ILE A 4 16.38 19.63 -15.52
N ALA A 5 17.51 19.36 -16.18
CA ALA A 5 17.53 19.08 -17.60
C ALA A 5 17.31 17.58 -17.85
N ILE A 6 16.37 17.27 -18.74
CA ILE A 6 15.95 15.90 -19.09
C ILE A 6 16.01 15.67 -20.60
N PRO A 7 16.24 14.43 -21.06
CA PRO A 7 16.11 14.04 -22.46
C PRO A 7 14.69 14.27 -23.01
N ASN A 8 14.58 14.45 -24.32
CA ASN A 8 13.30 14.73 -25.01
C ASN A 8 12.56 13.44 -25.41
N ASN A 9 12.47 12.49 -24.51
CA ASN A 9 11.66 11.27 -24.66
C ASN A 9 10.94 10.94 -23.38
N ASN A 10 9.84 10.21 -23.47
CA ASN A 10 9.03 9.82 -22.30
C ASN A 10 8.73 10.98 -21.33
N ILE A 11 8.46 12.17 -21.88
CA ILE A 11 8.35 13.43 -21.11
C ILE A 11 7.28 13.37 -20.02
N LYS A 12 6.16 12.66 -20.24
CA LYS A 12 5.08 12.59 -19.26
C LYS A 12 5.50 11.75 -18.05
N GLU A 13 6.18 10.64 -18.29
CA GLU A 13 6.75 9.75 -17.27
C GLU A 13 7.81 10.47 -16.45
N ARG A 14 8.72 11.17 -17.15
CA ARG A 14 9.78 11.96 -16.51
C ARG A 14 9.19 13.09 -15.64
N LYS A 15 8.23 13.83 -16.16
CA LYS A 15 7.55 14.89 -15.40
C LYS A 15 6.84 14.33 -14.17
N TYR A 16 6.17 13.18 -14.31
CA TYR A 16 5.52 12.53 -13.19
C TYR A 16 6.51 12.17 -12.08
N ILE A 17 7.60 11.46 -12.44
CA ILE A 17 8.53 11.00 -11.40
C ILE A 17 9.30 12.16 -10.76
N LEU A 18 9.63 13.20 -11.51
CA LEU A 18 10.22 14.42 -10.95
C LEU A 18 9.24 15.13 -10.02
N ASN A 19 7.95 15.20 -10.39
CA ASN A 19 6.92 15.78 -9.51
C ASN A 19 6.80 14.96 -8.21
N ALA A 20 6.73 13.64 -8.30
CA ALA A 20 6.65 12.78 -7.12
C ALA A 20 7.87 12.97 -6.19
N ILE A 21 9.08 12.95 -6.75
CA ILE A 21 10.32 13.05 -5.96
C ILE A 21 10.53 14.47 -5.42
N PHE A 22 10.56 15.49 -6.27
CA PHE A 22 10.95 16.83 -5.84
C PHE A 22 9.81 17.58 -5.17
N ASN A 23 8.61 17.60 -5.75
CA ASN A 23 7.49 18.36 -5.23
C ASN A 23 6.77 17.61 -4.09
N GLU A 24 6.32 16.38 -4.33
CA GLU A 24 5.51 15.67 -3.34
C GLU A 24 6.34 15.17 -2.15
N PHE A 25 7.49 14.51 -2.40
CA PHE A 25 8.28 13.91 -1.33
C PHE A 25 9.30 14.88 -0.72
N LEU A 26 10.08 15.58 -1.51
CA LEU A 26 11.12 16.46 -0.98
C LEU A 26 10.62 17.88 -0.67
N GLY A 27 9.51 18.33 -1.26
CA GLY A 27 8.98 19.67 -1.08
C GLY A 27 9.90 20.76 -1.64
N VAL A 28 10.66 20.44 -2.70
CA VAL A 28 11.63 21.33 -3.32
C VAL A 28 11.11 21.83 -4.65
N SER A 29 11.10 23.14 -4.85
CA SER A 29 10.71 23.77 -6.12
C SER A 29 11.79 23.57 -7.18
N TYR A 30 11.36 23.24 -8.39
CA TYR A 30 12.27 22.99 -9.52
C TYR A 30 11.66 23.45 -10.85
N GLU A 31 12.51 23.62 -11.85
CA GLU A 31 12.17 23.93 -13.24
C GLU A 31 12.69 22.81 -14.14
N ILE A 32 11.89 22.39 -15.12
CA ILE A 32 12.29 21.38 -16.09
C ILE A 32 12.79 22.06 -17.37
N VAL A 33 13.98 21.68 -17.79
CA VAL A 33 14.58 22.06 -19.08
C VAL A 33 14.63 20.82 -19.97
N ILE A 34 13.98 20.86 -21.13
CA ILE A 34 14.05 19.77 -22.11
C ILE A 34 15.29 19.99 -23.00
N SER A 35 16.22 19.05 -23.00
CA SER A 35 17.40 19.10 -23.86
C SER A 35 17.02 18.96 -25.31
N LYS A 36 17.56 19.87 -26.17
CA LYS A 36 17.38 19.84 -27.62
C LYS A 36 18.47 19.07 -28.34
N SER A 37 19.54 18.66 -27.63
CA SER A 37 20.70 18.01 -28.22
C SER A 37 20.57 16.50 -28.22
N GLU A 38 20.59 15.87 -29.38
CA GLU A 38 20.68 14.42 -29.56
C GLU A 38 22.01 13.83 -29.06
N LEU A 39 23.02 14.69 -28.88
CA LEU A 39 24.39 14.31 -28.47
C LEU A 39 24.65 14.39 -26.97
N MET A 40 23.70 14.88 -26.16
CA MET A 40 23.90 14.84 -24.71
C MET A 40 23.56 13.46 -24.19
N VAL A 41 24.55 12.87 -23.58
CA VAL A 41 24.48 11.65 -22.76
C VAL A 41 23.13 11.57 -22.06
N SER A 42 22.51 10.41 -22.16
CA SER A 42 21.23 10.09 -21.49
C SER A 42 21.35 10.23 -19.97
N CYS A 43 21.08 11.44 -19.46
CA CYS A 43 21.25 11.78 -18.06
C CYS A 43 20.12 12.69 -17.56
N TRP A 44 19.88 12.61 -16.25
CA TRP A 44 19.12 13.57 -15.48
C TRP A 44 20.11 14.58 -14.88
N ASN A 45 20.13 15.81 -15.38
CA ASN A 45 21.10 16.82 -14.95
C ASN A 45 20.41 17.83 -14.03
N ILE A 46 20.82 17.89 -12.78
CA ILE A 46 20.30 18.76 -11.73
C ILE A 46 21.34 19.86 -11.47
N GLU A 47 20.98 21.11 -11.67
CA GLU A 47 21.79 22.29 -11.41
C GLU A 47 21.18 23.08 -10.24
N LEU A 48 21.98 23.33 -9.20
CA LEU A 48 21.61 24.09 -8.02
C LEU A 48 21.86 25.58 -8.23
N GLU A 49 21.24 26.44 -7.42
CA GLU A 49 21.39 27.90 -7.53
C GLU A 49 22.83 28.38 -7.33
N ASN A 50 23.62 27.66 -6.54
CA ASN A 50 25.03 27.93 -6.34
C ASN A 50 25.95 27.47 -7.49
N GLY A 51 25.37 26.93 -8.57
CA GLY A 51 26.08 26.40 -9.72
C GLY A 51 26.62 24.97 -9.59
N SER A 52 26.41 24.33 -8.43
CA SER A 52 26.76 22.91 -8.24
C SER A 52 25.86 22.00 -9.08
N LYS A 53 26.43 20.86 -9.51
CA LYS A 53 25.72 19.93 -10.41
C LYS A 53 25.65 18.53 -9.83
N LEU A 54 24.49 17.90 -9.98
CA LEU A 54 24.26 16.50 -9.69
C LEU A 54 23.68 15.81 -10.93
N THR A 55 24.36 14.80 -11.41
CA THR A 55 23.96 14.05 -12.59
C THR A 55 23.63 12.61 -12.22
N PHE A 56 22.46 12.13 -12.66
CA PHE A 56 22.14 10.70 -12.63
C PHE A 56 22.13 10.15 -14.05
N GLU A 57 22.71 8.96 -14.22
CA GLU A 57 22.68 8.28 -15.52
C GLU A 57 21.23 7.80 -15.79
N ASP A 58 20.77 7.96 -17.03
CA ASP A 58 19.46 7.49 -17.49
C ASP A 58 19.63 6.13 -18.16
N HIS A 59 19.54 5.07 -17.39
CA HIS A 59 19.72 3.70 -17.88
C HIS A 59 18.44 3.07 -18.42
N PHE A 60 17.29 3.66 -18.17
CA PHE A 60 16.02 3.08 -18.56
C PHE A 60 15.38 3.80 -19.73
N PHE A 61 14.92 5.03 -19.53
CA PHE A 61 14.13 5.73 -20.56
C PHE A 61 14.94 6.05 -21.83
N SER A 62 16.26 6.20 -21.72
CA SER A 62 17.12 6.40 -22.89
C SER A 62 17.10 5.22 -23.87
N ASN A 63 16.86 4.01 -23.38
CA ASN A 63 16.78 2.80 -24.21
C ASN A 63 15.43 2.65 -24.94
N TYR A 64 14.44 3.47 -24.59
CA TYR A 64 13.08 3.41 -25.14
C TYR A 64 12.66 4.76 -25.69
N PRO A 65 13.08 5.11 -26.93
CA PRO A 65 12.83 6.44 -27.51
C PRO A 65 11.35 6.71 -27.77
N HIS A 66 10.54 5.68 -27.97
CA HIS A 66 9.12 5.81 -28.23
C HIS A 66 8.26 5.63 -26.98
N ASN A 67 7.12 6.30 -26.96
CA ASN A 67 6.17 6.23 -25.86
C ASN A 67 5.64 4.80 -25.66
N LEU A 68 5.57 4.36 -24.39
CA LEU A 68 5.08 3.02 -23.99
C LEU A 68 5.97 1.84 -24.44
N GLU A 69 7.04 2.08 -25.16
CA GLU A 69 7.94 1.02 -25.63
C GLU A 69 8.58 0.24 -24.48
N TYR A 70 8.73 0.88 -23.32
CA TYR A 70 9.24 0.25 -22.10
C TYR A 70 8.28 -0.76 -21.47
N LEU A 71 6.96 -0.70 -21.77
CA LEU A 71 5.95 -1.58 -21.19
C LEU A 71 6.01 -2.99 -21.79
N LYS A 72 7.09 -3.72 -21.50
CA LYS A 72 7.29 -5.10 -21.92
C LYS A 72 7.87 -5.90 -20.79
N PHE A 73 7.50 -7.19 -20.73
CA PHE A 73 7.94 -8.09 -19.66
C PHE A 73 9.48 -8.25 -19.61
N GLU A 74 10.12 -8.32 -20.77
CA GLU A 74 11.57 -8.44 -20.89
C GLU A 74 12.36 -7.23 -20.36
N ASN A 75 11.69 -6.10 -20.11
CA ASN A 75 12.30 -4.88 -19.56
C ASN A 75 12.31 -4.86 -18.03
N ILE A 76 11.72 -5.85 -17.39
CA ILE A 76 11.85 -6.08 -15.95
C ILE A 76 13.21 -6.74 -15.69
N PRO A 77 14.06 -6.19 -14.83
CA PRO A 77 15.32 -6.85 -14.48
C PRO A 77 15.07 -8.23 -13.86
N SER A 78 15.82 -9.24 -14.28
CA SER A 78 15.73 -10.59 -13.69
C SER A 78 16.46 -10.68 -12.35
N THR A 79 17.57 -9.97 -12.24
CA THR A 79 18.42 -9.85 -11.04
C THR A 79 18.83 -8.40 -10.86
N ILE A 80 19.11 -8.03 -9.61
CA ILE A 80 19.60 -6.69 -9.28
C ILE A 80 20.89 -6.77 -8.47
N GLU A 81 21.66 -5.68 -8.53
CA GLU A 81 22.81 -5.47 -7.68
C GLU A 81 22.47 -4.59 -6.49
N PHE A 82 23.38 -4.54 -5.52
CA PHE A 82 23.28 -3.66 -4.35
C PHE A 82 24.52 -2.77 -4.28
N ALA A 83 24.31 -1.47 -4.12
CA ALA A 83 25.38 -0.48 -4.01
C ALA A 83 25.62 -0.06 -2.57
N LYS A 84 26.86 0.36 -2.30
CA LYS A 84 27.28 1.06 -1.08
C LYS A 84 28.00 2.34 -1.47
N ASN A 85 27.62 3.44 -0.86
CA ASN A 85 28.33 4.70 -0.98
C ASN A 85 28.10 5.59 0.24
N LYS A 86 28.85 6.68 0.37
CA LYS A 86 28.79 7.57 1.55
C LYS A 86 27.47 8.32 1.75
N PHE A 87 26.58 8.33 0.76
CA PHE A 87 25.28 9.02 0.83
C PHE A 87 24.15 8.10 1.23
N ILE A 88 24.38 6.78 1.25
CA ILE A 88 23.40 5.77 1.64
C ILE A 88 23.36 5.66 3.17
N VAL A 89 22.17 5.73 3.75
CA VAL A 89 21.94 5.62 5.20
C VAL A 89 21.86 4.17 5.67
N ASP A 90 21.38 3.29 4.80
CA ASP A 90 21.31 1.85 5.04
C ASP A 90 22.65 1.16 4.74
N VAL A 91 22.73 -0.14 5.02
CA VAL A 91 23.95 -0.93 4.75
C VAL A 91 24.31 -0.93 3.28
N ASP A 92 23.29 -0.95 2.43
CA ASP A 92 23.37 -0.91 0.97
C ASP A 92 22.04 -0.41 0.41
N ILE A 93 21.95 -0.27 -0.92
CA ILE A 93 20.73 0.11 -1.64
C ILE A 93 20.54 -0.78 -2.88
N PRO A 94 19.34 -1.30 -3.16
CA PRO A 94 19.07 -2.05 -4.40
C PRO A 94 19.24 -1.15 -5.63
N ILE A 95 19.83 -1.68 -6.71
CA ILE A 95 19.94 -1.02 -8.02
C ILE A 95 18.94 -1.69 -8.96
N ILE A 96 17.74 -1.14 -9.10
CA ILE A 96 16.74 -1.68 -10.04
C ILE A 96 17.17 -1.36 -11.47
N TYR A 97 17.56 -0.11 -11.72
CA TYR A 97 18.13 0.34 -12.98
C TYR A 97 19.43 1.10 -12.72
N GLY A 98 20.43 0.93 -13.59
CA GLY A 98 21.70 1.62 -13.49
C GLY A 98 22.83 0.73 -13.00
N ASN A 99 23.83 1.36 -12.42
CA ASN A 99 25.05 0.73 -11.89
C ASN A 99 25.53 1.42 -10.61
N ALA A 100 26.53 0.87 -9.94
CA ALA A 100 27.04 1.37 -8.65
C ALA A 100 28.05 2.55 -8.78
N ASN A 101 28.29 3.07 -9.98
CA ASN A 101 29.27 4.13 -10.20
C ASN A 101 28.91 5.42 -9.43
N LEU A 102 29.89 6.00 -8.78
CA LEU A 102 29.79 7.29 -8.12
C LEU A 102 31.07 8.09 -8.35
N ASN A 103 30.96 9.24 -9.01
CA ASN A 103 32.06 10.13 -9.23
C ASN A 103 31.85 11.46 -8.51
N ILE A 104 32.87 11.92 -7.81
CA ILE A 104 32.84 13.17 -7.03
C ILE A 104 33.99 14.03 -7.47
N ARG A 105 33.68 15.21 -8.02
CA ARG A 105 34.69 16.18 -8.48
C ARG A 105 34.26 17.58 -8.06
N ASN A 106 34.92 18.15 -7.05
CA ASN A 106 34.62 19.51 -6.53
C ASN A 106 33.10 19.72 -6.29
N SER A 107 32.48 20.58 -7.10
CA SER A 107 31.05 20.92 -7.03
C SER A 107 30.17 20.04 -7.97
N GLU A 108 30.71 18.95 -8.48
CA GLU A 108 29.98 18.04 -9.38
C GLU A 108 29.93 16.62 -8.80
N LEU A 109 28.74 16.06 -8.77
CA LEU A 109 28.48 14.66 -8.42
C LEU A 109 27.85 13.94 -9.62
N SER A 110 28.27 12.70 -9.88
CA SER A 110 27.63 11.82 -10.85
C SER A 110 27.35 10.47 -10.22
N CYS A 111 26.12 9.98 -10.38
CA CYS A 111 25.64 8.72 -9.83
C CYS A 111 25.09 7.83 -10.95
N GLY A 112 25.58 6.58 -11.01
CA GLY A 112 25.14 5.59 -11.99
C GLY A 112 23.83 4.90 -11.65
N ILE A 113 23.31 5.05 -10.42
CA ILE A 113 22.02 4.48 -10.03
C ILE A 113 20.91 5.36 -10.63
N ASP A 114 20.08 4.81 -11.53
CA ASP A 114 18.92 5.51 -12.07
C ASP A 114 17.75 5.48 -11.06
N ILE A 115 17.85 6.34 -10.03
CA ILE A 115 16.83 6.41 -8.98
C ILE A 115 15.47 6.86 -9.50
N PHE A 116 15.43 7.62 -10.60
CA PHE A 116 14.18 8.12 -11.16
C PHE A 116 13.40 7.01 -11.86
N ALA A 117 14.04 6.25 -12.73
CA ALA A 117 13.41 5.10 -13.37
C ALA A 117 13.09 3.99 -12.36
N SER A 118 13.98 3.75 -11.40
CA SER A 118 13.75 2.77 -10.31
C SER A 118 12.53 3.14 -9.45
N SER A 119 12.41 4.43 -9.09
CA SER A 119 11.23 4.92 -8.38
C SER A 119 9.97 4.88 -9.24
N PHE A 120 10.06 5.22 -10.53
CA PHE A 120 8.95 5.11 -11.47
C PHE A 120 8.45 3.67 -11.56
N PHE A 121 9.34 2.68 -11.66
CA PHE A 121 9.01 1.26 -11.66
C PHE A 121 8.19 0.88 -10.41
N MET A 122 8.67 1.25 -9.23
CA MET A 122 8.02 0.89 -7.96
C MET A 122 6.68 1.58 -7.78
N LEU A 123 6.59 2.89 -8.05
CA LEU A 123 5.39 3.70 -7.79
C LEU A 123 4.27 3.44 -8.80
N THR A 124 4.59 3.16 -10.05
CA THR A 124 3.56 2.94 -11.09
C THR A 124 3.09 1.49 -11.18
N ARG A 125 3.82 0.57 -10.57
CA ARG A 125 3.53 -0.86 -10.62
C ARG A 125 3.37 -1.41 -12.05
N TRP A 126 4.03 -0.81 -13.05
CA TRP A 126 3.93 -1.27 -14.43
C TRP A 126 4.42 -2.71 -14.62
N GLU A 127 5.25 -3.22 -13.69
CA GLU A 127 5.58 -4.64 -13.56
C GLU A 127 4.33 -5.53 -13.61
N GLU A 128 3.28 -5.15 -12.86
CA GLU A 128 2.04 -5.90 -12.74
C GLU A 128 1.15 -5.79 -13.99
N TYR A 129 1.35 -4.73 -14.77
CA TYR A 129 0.69 -4.58 -16.06
C TYR A 129 1.27 -5.53 -17.11
N VAL A 130 2.58 -5.69 -17.18
CA VAL A 130 3.25 -6.51 -18.20
C VAL A 130 3.38 -7.99 -17.79
N ASN A 131 3.55 -8.29 -16.49
CA ASN A 131 3.52 -9.64 -15.96
C ASN A 131 2.06 -10.06 -15.70
N LYS A 132 1.57 -11.03 -16.47
CA LYS A 132 0.17 -11.47 -16.41
C LYS A 132 -0.09 -12.62 -15.45
N ASN A 133 0.91 -13.06 -14.69
CA ASN A 133 0.71 -14.09 -13.67
C ASN A 133 -0.23 -13.61 -12.57
N ARG A 134 -1.22 -14.44 -12.23
CA ARG A 134 -2.23 -14.14 -11.22
C ARG A 134 -2.51 -15.36 -10.36
N ASP A 135 -2.92 -15.11 -9.13
CA ASP A 135 -3.41 -16.16 -8.24
C ASP A 135 -4.88 -16.53 -8.55
N VAL A 136 -5.44 -17.45 -7.74
CA VAL A 136 -6.84 -17.92 -7.91
C VAL A 136 -7.90 -16.83 -7.70
N HIS A 137 -7.52 -15.68 -7.19
CA HIS A 137 -8.37 -14.50 -7.00
C HIS A 137 -8.03 -13.37 -7.98
N ASP A 138 -7.27 -13.67 -9.03
CA ASP A 138 -6.85 -12.72 -10.06
C ASP A 138 -6.01 -11.56 -9.50
N ARG A 139 -5.19 -11.83 -8.48
CA ARG A 139 -4.27 -10.87 -7.86
C ARG A 139 -2.84 -11.15 -8.28
N PHE A 140 -2.03 -10.11 -8.42
CA PHE A 140 -0.60 -10.26 -8.64
C PHE A 140 0.07 -10.76 -7.35
N PRO A 141 0.68 -11.97 -7.35
CA PRO A 141 1.23 -12.56 -6.13
C PRO A 141 2.63 -12.03 -5.82
N ALA A 142 3.02 -12.04 -4.54
CA ALA A 142 4.30 -11.50 -4.10
C ALA A 142 5.50 -12.17 -4.78
N ASN A 143 5.47 -13.49 -4.95
CA ASN A 143 6.57 -14.27 -5.54
C ASN A 143 6.81 -13.99 -7.03
N GLU A 144 5.92 -13.27 -7.70
CA GLU A 144 6.11 -12.79 -9.07
C GLU A 144 6.82 -11.43 -9.14
N SER A 145 6.85 -10.70 -8.03
CA SER A 145 7.46 -9.37 -8.00
C SER A 145 8.98 -9.39 -7.98
N LEU A 146 9.59 -8.40 -8.61
CA LEU A 146 11.02 -8.16 -8.56
C LEU A 146 11.53 -8.03 -7.11
N ALA A 147 10.79 -7.30 -6.27
CA ALA A 147 11.15 -7.05 -4.88
C ALA A 147 11.25 -8.34 -4.05
N PHE A 148 10.29 -9.24 -4.21
CA PHE A 148 10.33 -10.53 -3.52
C PHE A 148 11.45 -11.43 -4.05
N LYS A 149 11.56 -11.55 -5.38
CA LYS A 149 12.58 -12.40 -6.04
C LYS A 149 14.01 -11.99 -5.67
N ASN A 150 14.23 -10.71 -5.41
CA ASN A 150 15.56 -10.15 -5.07
C ASN A 150 15.69 -9.75 -3.58
N GLY A 151 14.77 -10.17 -2.71
CA GLY A 151 14.92 -10.08 -1.26
C GLY A 151 14.86 -8.66 -0.67
N PHE A 152 14.15 -7.71 -1.32
CA PHE A 152 14.00 -6.35 -0.79
C PHE A 152 12.53 -5.90 -0.60
N LEU A 153 11.58 -6.86 -0.54
CA LEU A 153 10.17 -6.55 -0.30
C LEU A 153 9.92 -5.88 1.06
N ASP A 154 10.75 -6.14 2.04
CA ASP A 154 10.71 -5.55 3.38
C ASP A 154 11.41 -4.17 3.48
N ARG A 155 11.75 -3.57 2.33
CA ARG A 155 12.47 -2.30 2.22
C ARG A 155 11.63 -1.25 1.48
N PRO A 156 11.45 -0.04 2.05
CA PRO A 156 10.84 1.07 1.33
C PRO A 156 11.90 1.73 0.41
N VAL A 157 12.28 1.02 -0.67
CA VAL A 157 13.43 1.37 -1.53
C VAL A 157 13.34 2.78 -2.12
N VAL A 158 12.14 3.28 -2.41
CA VAL A 158 11.95 4.66 -2.88
C VAL A 158 12.35 5.66 -1.79
N ASN A 159 12.00 5.39 -0.52
CA ASN A 159 12.45 6.23 0.59
C ASN A 159 13.98 6.17 0.76
N GLU A 160 14.59 5.02 0.52
CA GLU A 160 16.05 4.88 0.55
C GLU A 160 16.72 5.73 -0.55
N TYR A 161 16.16 5.73 -1.79
CA TYR A 161 16.61 6.61 -2.88
C TYR A 161 16.42 8.08 -2.53
N LEU A 162 15.31 8.45 -1.91
CA LEU A 162 15.06 9.83 -1.48
C LEU A 162 16.09 10.30 -0.45
N GLU A 163 16.43 9.47 0.54
CA GLU A 163 17.46 9.84 1.54
C GLU A 163 18.84 9.95 0.90
N MET A 164 19.21 9.06 0.00
CA MET A 164 20.45 9.16 -0.75
C MET A 164 20.50 10.46 -1.57
N LEU A 165 19.43 10.79 -2.30
CA LEU A 165 19.32 12.04 -3.07
C LEU A 165 19.41 13.27 -2.18
N LYS A 166 18.71 13.30 -1.03
CA LYS A 166 18.81 14.40 -0.04
C LYS A 166 20.23 14.61 0.44
N ASN A 167 20.94 13.54 0.79
CA ASN A 167 22.31 13.61 1.24
C ASN A 167 23.27 14.13 0.15
N MET A 168 23.07 13.73 -1.11
CA MET A 168 23.80 14.26 -2.25
C MET A 168 23.54 15.74 -2.45
N LEU A 169 22.27 16.16 -2.49
CA LEU A 169 21.88 17.55 -2.65
C LEU A 169 22.41 18.42 -1.51
N PHE A 170 22.26 17.97 -0.25
CA PHE A 170 22.74 18.69 0.93
C PHE A 170 24.27 18.82 0.96
N SER A 171 25.00 17.83 0.43
CA SER A 171 26.47 17.91 0.31
C SER A 171 26.94 18.96 -0.71
N LEU A 172 26.08 19.31 -1.68
CA LEU A 172 26.36 20.33 -2.70
C LEU A 172 25.85 21.72 -2.29
N ASP A 173 24.76 21.79 -1.53
CA ASP A 173 24.21 23.03 -1.00
C ASP A 173 23.50 22.78 0.35
N THR A 174 24.16 23.22 1.43
CA THR A 174 23.66 23.07 2.80
C THR A 174 22.46 23.97 3.13
N ASN A 175 22.12 24.94 2.26
CA ASN A 175 20.96 25.82 2.47
C ASN A 175 19.65 25.20 1.99
N LEU A 176 19.68 24.07 1.29
CA LEU A 176 18.49 23.38 0.83
C LEU A 176 17.62 22.92 2.01
N LYS A 177 16.35 23.22 1.91
CA LYS A 177 15.34 22.78 2.89
C LYS A 177 14.45 21.72 2.26
N PHE A 178 14.21 20.66 3.01
CA PHE A 178 13.37 19.57 2.59
C PHE A 178 12.11 19.50 3.45
N LYS A 179 11.05 18.94 2.88
CA LYS A 179 9.80 18.65 3.58
C LYS A 179 10.07 17.73 4.77
N ILE A 180 9.52 18.11 5.92
CA ILE A 180 9.62 17.32 7.14
C ILE A 180 8.38 16.45 7.25
N TYR A 181 8.58 15.17 7.46
CA TYR A 181 7.54 14.19 7.71
C TYR A 181 7.46 13.85 9.20
N ASN A 182 6.27 13.56 9.66
CA ASN A 182 6.04 12.96 10.96
C ASN A 182 5.48 11.55 10.77
N TYR A 183 5.96 10.61 11.56
CA TYR A 183 5.43 9.26 11.57
C TYR A 183 3.93 9.26 11.81
N LYS A 184 3.20 8.51 11.01
CA LYS A 184 1.77 8.32 11.14
C LYS A 184 1.43 6.84 11.19
N LEU A 185 0.52 6.50 12.07
CA LEU A 185 -0.07 5.18 12.17
C LEU A 185 -1.52 5.25 11.67
N LEU A 186 -1.80 4.60 10.55
CA LEU A 186 -3.15 4.48 10.00
C LEU A 186 -3.71 3.10 10.35
N LEU A 187 -4.61 3.06 11.31
CA LEU A 187 -5.33 1.85 11.70
C LEU A 187 -6.56 1.69 10.81
N THR A 188 -6.59 0.65 10.01
CA THR A 188 -7.66 0.37 9.05
C THR A 188 -8.31 -0.99 9.35
N HIS A 189 -9.61 -1.08 9.13
CA HIS A 189 -10.42 -2.27 9.43
C HIS A 189 -11.38 -2.53 8.27
N ASP A 190 -11.12 -3.59 7.52
CA ASP A 190 -12.05 -4.04 6.49
C ASP A 190 -13.19 -4.80 7.18
N VAL A 191 -14.41 -4.34 6.94
CA VAL A 191 -15.60 -4.86 7.58
C VAL A 191 -16.29 -5.86 6.67
N ASP A 192 -15.65 -7.04 6.51
CA ASP A 192 -16.19 -8.14 5.69
C ASP A 192 -17.43 -8.75 6.33
N SER A 193 -17.48 -8.77 7.65
CA SER A 193 -18.58 -9.33 8.41
C SER A 193 -18.80 -8.55 9.69
N ILE A 194 -20.04 -8.13 9.92
CA ILE A 194 -20.44 -7.38 11.12
C ILE A 194 -20.55 -8.29 12.33
N LEU A 195 -21.22 -9.43 12.17
CA LEU A 195 -21.46 -10.42 13.19
C LEU A 195 -21.11 -11.82 12.68
N LYS A 196 -20.54 -12.66 13.52
CA LYS A 196 -20.30 -14.08 13.23
C LYS A 196 -21.62 -14.88 13.24
N TYR A 197 -22.53 -14.53 14.13
CA TYR A 197 -23.79 -15.23 14.33
C TYR A 197 -24.99 -14.30 14.18
N PRO A 198 -25.21 -13.72 12.97
CA PRO A 198 -26.34 -12.81 12.73
C PRO A 198 -27.72 -13.48 12.88
N ASN A 199 -27.77 -14.82 12.78
CA ASN A 199 -28.99 -15.60 12.97
C ASN A 199 -28.71 -16.99 13.55
N PHE A 200 -29.78 -17.73 13.88
CA PHE A 200 -29.66 -19.04 14.54
C PHE A 200 -28.90 -20.08 13.69
N THR A 201 -29.00 -20.05 12.38
CA THR A 201 -28.36 -21.01 11.48
C THR A 201 -26.91 -20.65 11.18
N SER A 202 -26.48 -19.40 11.46
CA SER A 202 -25.12 -18.96 11.24
C SER A 202 -24.09 -19.79 12.02
N GLY A 203 -22.97 -20.08 11.41
CA GLY A 203 -21.87 -20.86 12.01
C GLY A 203 -22.08 -22.37 12.03
N ILE A 204 -23.28 -22.91 11.70
CA ILE A 204 -23.51 -24.37 11.67
C ILE A 204 -22.60 -25.03 10.66
N LYS A 205 -22.48 -24.48 9.45
CA LYS A 205 -21.58 -25.02 8.40
C LYS A 205 -20.11 -25.00 8.83
N GLU A 206 -19.69 -24.00 9.60
CA GLU A 206 -18.32 -23.91 10.11
C GLU A 206 -18.08 -25.00 11.16
N ILE A 207 -18.98 -25.13 12.15
CA ILE A 207 -18.88 -26.15 13.22
C ILE A 207 -18.89 -27.55 12.64
N THR A 208 -19.80 -27.84 11.69
CA THR A 208 -19.81 -29.14 11.01
C THR A 208 -18.58 -29.37 10.14
N GLY A 209 -18.05 -28.31 9.52
CA GLY A 209 -16.79 -28.36 8.76
C GLY A 209 -15.57 -28.61 9.66
N ASP A 210 -15.54 -28.04 10.86
CA ASP A 210 -14.49 -28.31 11.84
C ASP A 210 -14.50 -29.79 12.26
N PHE A 211 -15.68 -30.34 12.47
CA PHE A 211 -15.83 -31.74 12.83
C PHE A 211 -15.49 -32.71 11.70
N ILE A 212 -16.07 -32.50 10.49
CA ILE A 212 -15.99 -33.45 9.38
C ILE A 212 -14.73 -33.24 8.54
N LYS A 213 -14.46 -31.99 8.09
CA LYS A 213 -13.37 -31.70 7.13
C LYS A 213 -12.04 -31.52 7.82
N ARG A 214 -11.99 -30.72 8.91
CA ARG A 214 -10.76 -30.41 9.64
C ARG A 214 -10.43 -31.48 10.66
N ARG A 215 -11.37 -32.38 11.00
CA ARG A 215 -11.23 -33.43 12.01
C ARG A 215 -10.72 -32.89 13.35
N ASN A 216 -11.11 -31.67 13.68
CA ASN A 216 -10.70 -30.98 14.91
C ASN A 216 -11.89 -30.84 15.86
N ILE A 217 -12.11 -31.88 16.67
CA ILE A 217 -13.24 -31.99 17.61
C ILE A 217 -13.20 -30.84 18.62
N GLN A 218 -12.02 -30.50 19.14
CA GLN A 218 -11.88 -29.44 20.13
C GLN A 218 -12.32 -28.08 19.55
N LEU A 219 -11.89 -27.77 18.32
CA LEU A 219 -12.30 -26.55 17.63
C LEU A 219 -13.81 -26.50 17.38
N ALA A 220 -14.41 -27.62 17.00
CA ALA A 220 -15.86 -27.72 16.80
C ALA A 220 -16.61 -27.46 18.11
N ILE A 221 -16.16 -28.04 19.23
CA ILE A 221 -16.75 -27.82 20.56
C ILE A 221 -16.58 -26.35 20.97
N ASP A 222 -15.41 -25.76 20.81
CA ASP A 222 -15.15 -24.36 21.19
C ASP A 222 -16.03 -23.40 20.39
N ASN A 223 -16.20 -23.62 19.08
CA ASN A 223 -17.10 -22.84 18.23
C ASN A 223 -18.58 -23.05 18.61
N LEU A 224 -19.00 -24.27 18.98
CA LEU A 224 -20.36 -24.55 19.44
C LEU A 224 -20.64 -23.82 20.75
N VAL A 225 -19.75 -23.93 21.73
CA VAL A 225 -19.88 -23.25 23.04
C VAL A 225 -19.94 -21.74 22.86
N LEU A 226 -19.07 -21.20 21.99
CA LEU A 226 -19.07 -19.77 21.67
C LEU A 226 -20.42 -19.34 21.07
N LYS A 227 -20.95 -20.10 20.11
CA LYS A 227 -22.26 -19.84 19.50
C LYS A 227 -23.37 -19.84 20.54
N ILE A 228 -23.43 -20.87 21.41
CA ILE A 228 -24.46 -20.96 22.46
C ILE A 228 -24.38 -19.72 23.38
N LYS A 229 -23.19 -19.36 23.86
CA LYS A 229 -23.00 -18.19 24.73
C LYS A 229 -23.42 -16.88 24.07
N THR A 230 -23.14 -16.73 22.76
CA THR A 230 -23.55 -15.55 21.98
C THR A 230 -25.08 -15.51 21.79
N THR A 231 -25.68 -16.64 21.42
CA THR A 231 -27.15 -16.74 21.25
C THR A 231 -27.91 -16.46 22.54
N LEU A 232 -27.39 -16.94 23.66
CA LEU A 232 -27.95 -16.67 25.00
C LEU A 232 -27.59 -15.28 25.56
N LYS A 233 -26.91 -14.42 24.77
CA LYS A 233 -26.43 -13.08 25.15
C LYS A 233 -25.54 -13.08 26.42
N ILE A 234 -24.91 -14.21 26.76
CA ILE A 234 -23.92 -14.32 27.83
C ILE A 234 -22.59 -13.65 27.41
N LYS A 235 -22.31 -13.67 26.10
CA LYS A 235 -21.18 -12.95 25.48
C LYS A 235 -21.69 -12.13 24.29
N LYS A 236 -20.99 -11.01 24.01
CA LYS A 236 -21.13 -10.29 22.75
C LYS A 236 -20.74 -11.21 21.58
N ASP A 237 -21.27 -10.93 20.39
CA ASP A 237 -20.82 -11.61 19.17
C ASP A 237 -19.29 -11.43 19.00
N PRO A 238 -18.55 -12.48 18.65
CA PRO A 238 -17.10 -12.41 18.57
C PRO A 238 -16.57 -11.40 17.55
N PHE A 239 -17.37 -11.03 16.53
CA PHE A 239 -16.98 -10.03 15.53
C PHE A 239 -17.41 -8.61 15.92
N ASP A 240 -18.23 -8.42 16.95
CA ASP A 240 -18.56 -7.11 17.52
C ASP A 240 -17.38 -6.60 18.38
N THR A 241 -16.29 -6.27 17.73
CA THR A 241 -15.06 -5.74 18.34
C THR A 241 -14.84 -4.26 18.05
N PHE A 242 -15.82 -3.59 17.48
CA PHE A 242 -15.70 -2.20 17.02
C PHE A 242 -15.39 -1.22 18.14
N ASP A 243 -16.05 -1.36 19.30
CA ASP A 243 -15.73 -0.53 20.47
C ASP A 243 -14.28 -0.72 20.91
N TYR A 244 -13.81 -1.97 20.99
CA TYR A 244 -12.43 -2.30 21.35
C TYR A 244 -11.40 -1.67 20.37
N LEU A 245 -11.67 -1.75 19.07
CA LEU A 245 -10.79 -1.16 18.04
C LEU A 245 -10.73 0.36 18.16
N MET A 246 -11.88 1.01 18.38
CA MET A 246 -11.95 2.45 18.61
C MET A 246 -11.24 2.87 19.91
N ASP A 247 -11.45 2.12 21.01
CA ASP A 247 -10.82 2.38 22.30
C ASP A 247 -9.28 2.33 22.21
N ILE A 248 -8.75 1.33 21.50
CA ILE A 248 -7.29 1.23 21.27
C ILE A 248 -6.77 2.41 20.45
N SER A 249 -7.46 2.76 19.35
CA SER A 249 -7.08 3.88 18.51
C SER A 249 -7.04 5.19 19.28
N GLU A 250 -8.06 5.45 20.09
CA GLU A 250 -8.15 6.67 20.92
C GLU A 250 -7.07 6.69 22.00
N LYS A 251 -6.79 5.54 22.63
CA LYS A 251 -5.75 5.42 23.66
C LYS A 251 -4.35 5.79 23.16
N ILE A 252 -4.07 5.53 21.89
CA ILE A 252 -2.79 5.93 21.26
C ILE A 252 -2.85 7.30 20.58
N GLY A 253 -3.92 8.08 20.80
CA GLY A 253 -4.12 9.41 20.23
C GLY A 253 -4.46 9.41 18.74
N GLY A 254 -4.89 8.28 18.18
CA GLY A 254 -5.23 8.10 16.77
C GLY A 254 -6.72 7.91 16.51
N LYS A 255 -7.05 7.69 15.25
CA LYS A 255 -8.39 7.34 14.76
C LYS A 255 -8.31 6.13 13.84
N SER A 256 -9.35 5.29 13.88
CA SER A 256 -9.52 4.16 12.98
C SER A 256 -10.28 4.53 11.72
N TYR A 257 -9.98 3.82 10.64
CA TYR A 257 -10.67 3.86 9.35
C TYR A 257 -11.40 2.54 9.15
N PHE A 258 -12.72 2.56 9.10
CA PHE A 258 -13.56 1.38 8.88
C PHE A 258 -14.08 1.38 7.44
N PHE A 259 -13.76 0.34 6.68
CA PHE A 259 -14.18 0.22 5.28
C PHE A 259 -15.36 -0.74 5.20
N PHE A 260 -16.53 -0.18 4.83
CA PHE A 260 -17.77 -0.93 4.77
C PHE A 260 -18.04 -1.38 3.33
N MET A 261 -18.55 -2.60 3.21
CA MET A 261 -19.00 -3.14 1.94
C MET A 261 -20.46 -2.72 1.68
N GLY A 262 -20.79 -2.55 0.41
CA GLY A 262 -22.18 -2.43 -0.01
C GLY A 262 -22.94 -3.75 0.10
N ASN A 263 -23.97 -3.95 -0.72
CA ASN A 263 -24.63 -5.25 -0.80
C ASN A 263 -23.77 -6.22 -1.61
N GLY A 264 -23.35 -7.31 -1.00
CA GLY A 264 -22.59 -8.36 -1.67
C GLY A 264 -23.34 -8.99 -2.84
N VAL A 265 -22.61 -9.29 -3.91
CA VAL A 265 -23.18 -9.88 -5.14
C VAL A 265 -22.60 -11.26 -5.47
N THR A 266 -21.48 -11.63 -4.86
CA THR A 266 -20.81 -12.91 -5.08
C THR A 266 -20.72 -13.74 -3.79
N LYS A 267 -20.31 -15.00 -3.92
CA LYS A 267 -20.06 -15.87 -2.76
C LYS A 267 -18.88 -15.44 -1.88
N PHE A 268 -18.07 -14.49 -2.36
CA PHE A 268 -16.91 -13.95 -1.66
C PHE A 268 -17.24 -12.69 -0.88
N ASP A 269 -18.40 -12.10 -1.11
CA ASP A 269 -18.82 -10.86 -0.50
C ASP A 269 -19.51 -11.08 0.87
N ASN A 270 -19.78 -9.98 1.54
CA ASN A 270 -20.40 -9.98 2.85
C ASN A 270 -21.83 -10.56 2.88
N MET A 271 -22.27 -10.90 4.08
CA MET A 271 -23.64 -11.36 4.33
C MET A 271 -24.48 -10.31 5.09
N TYR A 272 -23.98 -9.10 5.29
CA TYR A 272 -24.75 -8.04 5.95
C TYR A 272 -25.26 -7.01 4.92
N LYS A 273 -26.30 -6.28 5.33
CA LYS A 273 -26.82 -5.17 4.53
C LYS A 273 -26.44 -3.86 5.19
N SER A 274 -26.01 -2.89 4.40
CA SER A 274 -25.60 -1.57 4.90
C SER A 274 -26.77 -0.77 5.53
N ASP A 275 -28.02 -1.14 5.26
CA ASP A 275 -29.23 -0.59 5.87
C ASP A 275 -29.74 -1.38 7.09
N ASP A 276 -29.05 -2.42 7.53
CA ASP A 276 -29.34 -3.15 8.76
C ASP A 276 -29.24 -2.22 9.98
N GLY A 277 -30.17 -2.39 10.94
CA GLY A 277 -30.24 -1.51 12.12
C GLY A 277 -28.98 -1.55 12.99
N PHE A 278 -28.29 -2.69 13.07
CA PHE A 278 -27.01 -2.78 13.77
C PHE A 278 -25.92 -1.96 13.03
N VAL A 279 -25.85 -2.07 11.69
CA VAL A 279 -24.91 -1.32 10.87
C VAL A 279 -25.12 0.18 11.02
N GLN A 280 -26.38 0.63 10.94
CA GLN A 280 -26.75 2.04 11.11
C GLN A 280 -26.34 2.59 12.50
N SER A 281 -26.59 1.82 13.55
CA SER A 281 -26.20 2.17 14.91
C SER A 281 -24.67 2.22 15.07
N LEU A 282 -23.96 1.28 14.47
CA LEU A 282 -22.50 1.22 14.47
C LEU A 282 -21.89 2.42 13.73
N VAL A 283 -22.36 2.72 12.52
CA VAL A 283 -21.92 3.87 11.72
C VAL A 283 -22.10 5.18 12.47
N LYS A 284 -23.29 5.36 13.10
CA LYS A 284 -23.55 6.53 13.96
C LYS A 284 -22.53 6.64 15.10
N LYS A 285 -22.23 5.52 15.77
CA LYS A 285 -21.24 5.48 16.87
C LYS A 285 -19.84 5.82 16.37
N ILE A 286 -19.40 5.24 15.24
CA ILE A 286 -18.10 5.52 14.62
C ILE A 286 -17.94 7.01 14.35
N LYS A 287 -18.95 7.64 13.74
CA LYS A 287 -18.97 9.09 13.47
C LYS A 287 -18.92 9.91 14.76
N GLN A 288 -19.76 9.57 15.77
CA GLN A 288 -19.80 10.29 17.04
C GLN A 288 -18.47 10.26 17.78
N ARG A 289 -17.69 9.19 17.64
CA ARG A 289 -16.34 9.05 18.21
C ARG A 289 -15.24 9.67 17.33
N GLY A 290 -15.62 10.25 16.17
CA GLY A 290 -14.69 10.93 15.25
C GLY A 290 -13.75 9.98 14.50
N HIS A 291 -14.15 8.71 14.31
CA HIS A 291 -13.49 7.76 13.43
C HIS A 291 -14.02 7.89 11.99
N HIS A 292 -13.34 7.27 11.04
CA HIS A 292 -13.58 7.46 9.62
C HIS A 292 -14.27 6.25 8.99
N ILE A 293 -15.09 6.53 7.97
CA ILE A 293 -15.84 5.51 7.21
C ILE A 293 -15.43 5.62 5.74
N GLY A 294 -15.02 4.51 5.16
CA GLY A 294 -14.68 4.37 3.76
C GLY A 294 -15.41 3.20 3.10
N ILE A 295 -15.11 2.97 1.83
CA ILE A 295 -15.68 1.87 1.05
C ILE A 295 -14.76 0.66 1.02
N HIS A 296 -15.35 -0.53 1.09
CA HIS A 296 -14.77 -1.81 0.73
C HIS A 296 -15.59 -2.38 -0.43
N PRO A 297 -15.23 -2.09 -1.69
CA PRO A 297 -16.03 -2.50 -2.84
C PRO A 297 -16.15 -4.03 -2.89
N THR A 298 -17.20 -4.55 -3.54
CA THR A 298 -17.39 -5.99 -3.67
C THR A 298 -16.34 -6.65 -4.57
N TYR A 299 -16.24 -7.97 -4.47
CA TYR A 299 -15.20 -8.78 -5.14
C TYR A 299 -15.01 -8.50 -6.64
N SER A 300 -16.06 -8.12 -7.37
CA SER A 300 -16.01 -7.86 -8.81
C SER A 300 -15.83 -6.39 -9.20
N ALA A 301 -15.80 -5.46 -8.25
CA ALA A 301 -15.79 -4.01 -8.55
C ALA A 301 -14.41 -3.47 -8.99
N TYR A 302 -13.31 -4.15 -8.67
CA TYR A 302 -11.94 -3.67 -8.88
C TYR A 302 -11.60 -3.27 -10.33
N ASN A 303 -12.27 -3.84 -11.33
CA ASN A 303 -12.10 -3.54 -12.75
C ASN A 303 -13.43 -3.30 -13.50
N ASP A 304 -14.49 -3.02 -12.76
CA ASP A 304 -15.81 -2.69 -13.29
C ASP A 304 -16.26 -1.29 -12.81
N PHE A 305 -16.16 -0.32 -13.69
CA PHE A 305 -16.51 1.08 -13.42
C PHE A 305 -17.96 1.26 -12.96
N GLU A 306 -18.92 0.63 -13.64
CA GLU A 306 -20.33 0.80 -13.33
C GLU A 306 -20.71 0.12 -12.00
N GLN A 307 -20.11 -1.02 -11.73
CA GLN A 307 -20.29 -1.71 -10.45
C GLN A 307 -19.74 -0.86 -9.30
N PHE A 308 -18.51 -0.38 -9.39
CA PHE A 308 -17.89 0.48 -8.37
C PHE A 308 -18.70 1.74 -8.11
N LYS A 309 -19.09 2.45 -9.18
CA LYS A 309 -19.89 3.67 -9.12
C LYS A 309 -21.22 3.46 -8.40
N LYS A 310 -21.93 2.39 -8.77
CA LYS A 310 -23.20 2.01 -8.15
C LYS A 310 -23.01 1.72 -6.66
N GLU A 311 -22.03 0.92 -6.31
CA GLU A 311 -21.75 0.56 -4.91
C GLU A 311 -21.40 1.77 -4.07
N LYS A 312 -20.53 2.65 -4.56
CA LYS A 312 -20.19 3.91 -3.90
C LYS A 312 -21.43 4.75 -3.63
N GLN A 313 -22.25 4.99 -4.67
CA GLN A 313 -23.46 5.82 -4.55
C GLN A 313 -24.49 5.23 -3.58
N GLU A 314 -24.72 3.92 -3.64
CA GLU A 314 -25.63 3.22 -2.72
C GLU A 314 -25.13 3.27 -1.28
N LEU A 315 -23.84 3.02 -1.06
CA LEU A 315 -23.24 3.05 0.26
C LEU A 315 -23.28 4.45 0.87
N GLN A 316 -22.92 5.49 0.12
CA GLN A 316 -23.01 6.89 0.57
C GLN A 316 -24.43 7.24 1.01
N LYS A 317 -25.44 6.88 0.18
CA LYS A 317 -26.85 7.14 0.47
C LYS A 317 -27.31 6.41 1.75
N LYS A 318 -26.96 5.12 1.90
CA LYS A 318 -27.40 4.31 3.03
C LYS A 318 -26.72 4.69 4.34
N LEU A 319 -25.45 5.06 4.32
CA LEU A 319 -24.69 5.44 5.51
C LEU A 319 -24.77 6.95 5.80
N ASP A 320 -25.43 7.72 4.94
CA ASP A 320 -25.50 9.19 5.04
C ASP A 320 -24.10 9.78 5.28
N THR A 321 -23.14 9.40 4.43
CA THR A 321 -21.71 9.73 4.59
C THR A 321 -21.08 9.88 3.23
N GLU A 322 -20.33 10.98 3.03
CA GLU A 322 -19.45 11.12 1.88
C GLU A 322 -18.33 10.08 1.98
N ILE A 323 -18.05 9.41 0.87
CA ILE A 323 -17.02 8.36 0.80
C ILE A 323 -16.02 8.76 -0.27
N THR A 324 -14.79 9.02 0.16
CA THR A 324 -13.69 9.47 -0.71
C THR A 324 -12.45 8.58 -0.61
N PHE A 325 -12.53 7.48 0.15
CA PHE A 325 -11.40 6.55 0.34
C PHE A 325 -11.87 5.15 0.68
N GLY A 326 -10.93 4.19 0.59
CA GLY A 326 -11.21 2.81 0.96
C GLY A 326 -10.11 1.84 0.53
N ARG A 327 -10.54 0.59 0.27
CA ARG A 327 -9.68 -0.53 -0.13
C ARG A 327 -10.49 -1.57 -0.87
N GLU A 328 -9.97 -2.12 -1.96
CA GLU A 328 -10.60 -3.21 -2.70
C GLU A 328 -10.64 -4.53 -1.91
N HIS A 329 -11.77 -5.21 -2.01
CA HIS A 329 -11.99 -6.51 -1.37
C HIS A 329 -11.01 -7.57 -1.89
N TYR A 330 -10.50 -8.41 -1.00
CA TYR A 330 -9.45 -9.40 -1.31
C TYR A 330 -8.13 -8.79 -1.79
N LEU A 331 -7.93 -7.47 -1.71
CA LEU A 331 -6.80 -6.74 -2.32
C LEU A 331 -6.72 -7.00 -3.84
N ARG A 332 -7.87 -7.19 -4.52
CA ARG A 332 -7.92 -7.34 -5.97
C ARG A 332 -7.59 -6.02 -6.64
N PHE A 333 -6.72 -6.07 -7.63
CA PHE A 333 -6.23 -4.86 -8.25
C PHE A 333 -5.70 -5.11 -9.65
N GLU A 334 -6.05 -4.26 -10.60
CA GLU A 334 -5.56 -4.27 -11.97
C GLU A 334 -4.92 -2.93 -12.33
N VAL A 335 -3.59 -2.95 -12.55
CA VAL A 335 -2.84 -1.74 -12.96
C VAL A 335 -3.07 -1.48 -14.45
N PRO A 336 -3.41 -0.25 -14.86
CA PRO A 336 -3.77 0.92 -14.06
C PRO A 336 -5.30 1.09 -13.90
N THR A 337 -6.09 0.10 -14.29
CA THR A 337 -7.56 0.16 -14.43
C THR A 337 -8.24 0.54 -13.12
N THR A 338 -7.88 -0.13 -12.02
CA THR A 338 -8.48 0.13 -10.70
C THR A 338 -8.26 1.56 -10.25
N TRP A 339 -7.04 2.09 -10.34
CA TRP A 339 -6.77 3.50 -10.02
C TRP A 339 -7.58 4.47 -10.86
N GLN A 340 -7.76 4.19 -12.18
CA GLN A 340 -8.56 5.04 -13.07
C GLN A 340 -10.04 5.03 -12.66
N ILE A 341 -10.61 3.87 -12.30
CA ILE A 341 -11.97 3.75 -11.78
C ILE A 341 -12.15 4.58 -10.51
N TRP A 342 -11.23 4.52 -9.58
CA TRP A 342 -11.26 5.30 -8.35
C TRP A 342 -11.19 6.81 -8.62
N GLU A 343 -10.25 7.26 -9.47
CA GLU A 343 -10.13 8.67 -9.91
C GLU A 343 -11.43 9.18 -10.52
N ASP A 344 -11.97 8.44 -11.49
CA ASP A 344 -13.17 8.84 -12.26
C ASP A 344 -14.44 8.86 -11.38
N ASN A 345 -14.40 8.19 -10.24
CA ASN A 345 -15.45 8.24 -9.22
C ASN A 345 -15.17 9.24 -8.08
N GLY A 346 -14.17 10.12 -8.21
CA GLY A 346 -13.86 11.17 -7.27
C GLY A 346 -13.37 10.65 -5.91
N MET A 347 -12.59 9.56 -5.92
CA MET A 347 -11.93 9.08 -4.72
C MET A 347 -10.64 9.87 -4.48
N GLU A 348 -10.34 10.18 -3.22
CA GLU A 348 -9.14 10.90 -2.82
C GLU A 348 -7.95 9.98 -2.62
N TRP A 349 -8.18 8.80 -2.04
CA TRP A 349 -7.12 7.82 -1.85
C TRP A 349 -7.61 6.37 -1.80
N ASP A 350 -6.76 5.49 -2.29
CA ASP A 350 -6.83 4.05 -2.21
C ASP A 350 -5.77 3.51 -1.25
N SER A 351 -6.04 2.37 -0.64
CA SER A 351 -5.09 1.66 0.21
C SER A 351 -5.09 0.16 -0.06
N THR A 352 -5.23 -0.21 -1.32
CA THR A 352 -5.32 -1.62 -1.74
C THR A 352 -3.95 -2.27 -1.88
N LEU A 353 -2.93 -1.51 -2.30
CA LEU A 353 -1.65 -2.10 -2.71
C LEU A 353 -0.83 -2.65 -1.54
N SER A 354 -1.08 -3.91 -1.24
CA SER A 354 -0.24 -4.85 -0.51
C SER A 354 -0.31 -6.21 -1.20
N TYR A 355 0.49 -7.16 -0.78
CA TYR A 355 0.33 -8.55 -1.20
C TYR A 355 -0.54 -9.29 -0.19
N PRO A 356 -1.51 -10.12 -0.64
CA PRO A 356 -2.35 -10.89 0.29
C PRO A 356 -1.54 -11.94 1.06
N ASP A 357 -0.50 -12.48 0.45
CA ASP A 357 0.31 -13.60 0.94
C ASP A 357 1.61 -13.17 1.66
N LYS A 358 1.97 -11.88 1.57
CA LYS A 358 3.19 -11.33 2.18
C LYS A 358 2.99 -9.91 2.69
N GLU A 359 3.54 -9.66 3.86
CA GLU A 359 3.74 -8.32 4.42
C GLU A 359 4.92 -7.60 3.74
N GLY A 360 4.90 -6.26 3.68
CA GLY A 360 6.01 -5.46 3.14
C GLY A 360 5.59 -4.30 2.26
N PHE A 361 6.53 -3.77 1.49
CA PHE A 361 6.37 -2.54 0.70
C PHE A 361 6.15 -2.85 -0.78
N ARG A 362 4.92 -3.23 -1.17
CA ARG A 362 4.58 -3.54 -2.58
C ARG A 362 4.95 -2.39 -3.53
N CYS A 363 4.71 -1.14 -3.11
CA CYS A 363 5.06 0.06 -3.90
C CYS A 363 6.48 0.61 -3.58
N GLY A 364 7.25 -0.05 -2.73
CA GLY A 364 8.59 0.39 -2.33
C GLY A 364 8.62 1.71 -1.58
N VAL A 365 7.50 2.19 -1.05
CA VAL A 365 7.38 3.49 -0.39
C VAL A 365 6.47 3.40 0.83
N CYS A 366 6.74 4.23 1.84
CA CYS A 366 5.90 4.41 3.01
C CYS A 366 5.33 5.84 3.12
N TYR A 367 5.17 6.54 2.00
CA TYR A 367 4.46 7.80 1.88
C TYR A 367 3.25 7.64 0.97
N ALA A 368 2.19 8.43 1.22
CA ALA A 368 1.13 8.60 0.24
C ALA A 368 1.66 9.35 -0.98
N TYR A 369 1.27 8.92 -2.18
CA TYR A 369 1.73 9.53 -3.43
C TYR A 369 0.63 9.55 -4.50
N SER A 370 0.70 10.53 -5.41
CA SER A 370 -0.19 10.58 -6.58
C SER A 370 0.15 9.46 -7.55
N VAL A 371 -0.84 8.70 -7.98
CA VAL A 371 -0.62 7.58 -8.89
C VAL A 371 -0.52 8.03 -10.34
N PHE A 372 0.03 7.17 -11.19
CA PHE A 372 0.20 7.44 -12.61
C PHE A 372 -0.44 6.33 -13.44
N ASN A 373 -1.35 6.71 -14.32
CA ASN A 373 -1.89 5.77 -15.30
C ASN A 373 -0.90 5.62 -16.45
N VAL A 374 -0.21 4.49 -16.48
CA VAL A 374 0.85 4.20 -17.47
C VAL A 374 0.34 4.14 -18.90
N LEU A 375 -0.94 3.80 -19.13
CA LEU A 375 -1.53 3.68 -20.47
C LEU A 375 -1.96 5.04 -21.04
N THR A 376 -2.64 5.86 -20.24
CA THR A 376 -3.02 7.23 -20.64
C THR A 376 -1.86 8.20 -20.48
N ARG A 377 -0.82 7.79 -19.78
CA ARG A 377 0.39 8.55 -19.46
C ARG A 377 0.05 9.86 -18.73
N LYS A 378 -0.82 9.74 -17.71
CA LYS A 378 -1.30 10.88 -16.90
C LYS A 378 -1.12 10.59 -15.43
N GLN A 379 -0.63 11.58 -14.69
CA GLN A 379 -0.75 11.59 -13.24
C GLN A 379 -2.22 11.81 -12.88
N LEU A 380 -2.71 11.06 -11.90
CA LEU A 380 -4.05 11.20 -11.34
C LEU A 380 -4.00 12.04 -10.06
N ASN A 381 -5.14 12.58 -9.63
CA ASN A 381 -5.27 13.25 -8.33
C ASN A 381 -5.37 12.24 -7.19
N LEU A 382 -5.86 11.04 -7.51
CA LEU A 382 -5.93 9.92 -6.58
C LEU A 382 -4.56 9.65 -5.94
N LYS A 383 -4.56 9.45 -4.64
CA LYS A 383 -3.38 9.02 -3.89
C LYS A 383 -3.43 7.52 -3.60
N GLU A 384 -2.31 6.84 -3.75
CA GLU A 384 -2.11 5.54 -3.11
C GLU A 384 -1.52 5.74 -1.71
N ARG A 385 -2.09 5.06 -0.71
CA ARG A 385 -1.54 4.89 0.65
C ARG A 385 -1.25 3.42 0.87
N PRO A 386 -0.05 2.95 0.49
CA PRO A 386 0.24 1.52 0.45
C PRO A 386 0.01 0.82 1.78
N LEU A 387 -0.77 -0.26 1.76
CA LEU A 387 -0.95 -1.14 2.90
C LEU A 387 0.34 -1.92 3.14
N ILE A 388 0.84 -1.91 4.38
CA ILE A 388 2.13 -2.54 4.70
C ILE A 388 1.94 -3.89 5.39
N VAL A 389 0.97 -3.97 6.30
CA VAL A 389 0.70 -5.19 7.08
C VAL A 389 -0.80 -5.45 7.15
N MET A 390 -1.18 -6.70 6.88
CA MET A 390 -2.53 -7.23 7.06
C MET A 390 -2.48 -8.49 7.94
N ASP A 391 -3.38 -8.58 8.90
CA ASP A 391 -3.54 -9.76 9.75
C ASP A 391 -3.80 -11.05 8.95
N GLY A 392 -4.58 -10.94 7.87
CA GLY A 392 -4.91 -12.03 6.97
C GLY A 392 -3.69 -12.66 6.29
N SER A 393 -2.64 -11.88 5.99
CA SER A 393 -1.40 -12.40 5.39
C SER A 393 -0.71 -13.43 6.29
N PHE A 394 -0.81 -13.27 7.59
CA PHE A 394 -0.25 -14.22 8.55
C PHE A 394 -1.17 -15.41 8.80
N SER A 395 -2.47 -15.18 9.02
CA SER A 395 -3.39 -16.23 9.41
C SER A 395 -3.73 -17.20 8.28
N THR A 396 -3.86 -16.69 7.07
CA THR A 396 -4.30 -17.47 5.90
C THR A 396 -3.12 -18.09 5.17
N TYR A 397 -2.07 -17.32 4.95
CA TYR A 397 -0.95 -17.72 4.09
C TYR A 397 0.29 -18.21 4.87
N GLN A 398 0.35 -17.92 6.18
CA GLN A 398 1.40 -18.39 7.07
C GLN A 398 0.78 -19.12 8.30
N PRO A 399 -0.02 -20.19 8.12
CA PRO A 399 -0.88 -20.75 9.18
C PRO A 399 -0.12 -21.30 10.39
N ASN A 400 1.19 -21.59 10.24
CA ASN A 400 2.05 -22.10 11.29
C ASN A 400 2.95 -21.03 11.93
N ILE A 401 2.76 -19.76 11.59
CA ILE A 401 3.58 -18.70 12.18
C ILE A 401 3.40 -18.66 13.69
N LYS A 402 4.51 -18.54 14.41
CA LYS A 402 4.48 -18.35 15.87
C LYS A 402 4.03 -16.92 16.18
N PRO A 403 3.28 -16.70 17.27
CA PRO A 403 2.87 -15.35 17.69
C PRO A 403 4.05 -14.37 17.83
N SER A 404 5.19 -14.84 18.38
CA SER A 404 6.42 -14.04 18.48
C SER A 404 6.96 -13.60 17.11
N ASP A 405 6.93 -14.49 16.12
CA ASP A 405 7.48 -14.21 14.79
C ASP A 405 6.58 -13.21 14.04
N MET A 406 5.26 -13.35 14.19
CA MET A 406 4.29 -12.38 13.65
C MET A 406 4.51 -11.01 14.29
N GLU A 407 4.63 -10.93 15.62
CA GLU A 407 4.88 -9.68 16.34
C GLU A 407 6.20 -9.03 15.92
N ASN A 408 7.28 -9.81 15.83
CA ASN A 408 8.59 -9.34 15.39
C ASN A 408 8.57 -8.77 13.98
N LYS A 409 7.90 -9.44 13.03
CA LYS A 409 7.76 -8.97 11.66
C LYS A 409 7.00 -7.65 11.57
N ILE A 410 5.87 -7.52 12.29
CA ILE A 410 5.09 -6.28 12.33
C ILE A 410 5.93 -5.14 12.92
N THR A 411 6.58 -5.39 14.07
CA THR A 411 7.43 -4.40 14.74
C THR A 411 8.61 -3.98 13.86
N TYR A 412 9.25 -4.91 13.17
CA TYR A 412 10.34 -4.64 12.24
C TYR A 412 9.91 -3.69 11.11
N LEU A 413 8.79 -3.99 10.43
CA LEU A 413 8.27 -3.13 9.36
C LEU A 413 7.83 -1.76 9.88
N MET A 414 7.25 -1.71 11.09
CA MET A 414 6.90 -0.46 11.74
C MET A 414 8.15 0.40 12.02
N GLN A 415 9.25 -0.20 12.48
CA GLN A 415 10.52 0.50 12.69
C GLN A 415 11.10 1.03 11.38
N LYS A 416 11.00 0.27 10.28
CA LYS A 416 11.40 0.75 8.95
C LYS A 416 10.62 2.00 8.55
N VAL A 417 9.30 2.04 8.77
CA VAL A 417 8.48 3.22 8.49
C VAL A 417 8.83 4.39 9.41
N LYS A 418 9.03 4.12 10.71
CA LYS A 418 9.45 5.17 11.68
C LYS A 418 10.77 5.82 11.29
N LYS A 419 11.74 5.04 10.77
CA LYS A 419 13.03 5.56 10.29
C LYS A 419 12.87 6.69 9.26
N TYR A 420 11.87 6.58 8.39
CA TYR A 420 11.58 7.58 7.35
C TYR A 420 10.46 8.56 7.73
N ASN A 421 9.96 8.52 8.98
CA ASN A 421 8.78 9.27 9.41
C ASN A 421 7.56 9.09 8.49
N GLY A 422 7.38 7.87 7.96
CA GLY A 422 6.35 7.52 6.99
C GLY A 422 4.98 7.26 7.60
N GLU A 423 4.07 6.77 6.77
CA GLU A 423 2.74 6.29 7.14
C GLU A 423 2.77 4.76 7.25
N PHE A 424 2.56 4.22 8.45
CA PHE A 424 2.39 2.78 8.66
C PHE A 424 0.91 2.44 8.54
N VAL A 425 0.48 1.97 7.37
CA VAL A 425 -0.89 1.51 7.15
C VAL A 425 -1.02 0.08 7.61
N PHE A 426 -1.85 -0.12 8.63
CA PHE A 426 -2.03 -1.38 9.33
C PHE A 426 -3.48 -1.84 9.25
N LEU A 427 -3.71 -2.95 8.60
CA LEU A 427 -5.03 -3.59 8.51
C LEU A 427 -5.14 -4.71 9.55
N TRP A 428 -6.21 -4.63 10.36
CA TRP A 428 -6.63 -5.70 11.24
C TRP A 428 -8.15 -5.82 11.21
N HIS A 429 -8.67 -6.96 10.75
CA HIS A 429 -10.11 -7.16 10.62
C HIS A 429 -10.80 -7.25 11.98
N ASN A 430 -12.02 -6.73 12.08
CA ASN A 430 -12.85 -6.85 13.28
C ASN A 430 -13.13 -8.32 13.66
N SER A 431 -13.08 -9.22 12.69
CA SER A 431 -13.28 -10.66 12.85
C SER A 431 -12.07 -11.43 13.39
N SER A 432 -10.90 -10.78 13.49
CA SER A 432 -9.62 -11.41 13.86
C SER A 432 -9.31 -11.35 15.36
N PHE A 433 -10.31 -11.59 16.23
CA PHE A 433 -10.14 -11.54 17.69
C PHE A 433 -10.81 -12.75 18.39
N ASN A 434 -11.93 -12.59 18.97
CA ASN A 434 -12.63 -13.44 19.94
C ASN A 434 -13.10 -14.82 19.41
N ILE A 435 -12.41 -15.39 18.45
CA ILE A 435 -12.68 -16.73 17.93
C ILE A 435 -11.50 -17.69 18.23
N PRO A 436 -11.78 -19.00 18.35
CA PRO A 436 -10.76 -19.98 18.73
C PRO A 436 -9.48 -19.93 17.89
N GLN A 437 -9.61 -19.73 16.57
CA GLN A 437 -8.50 -19.69 15.62
C GLN A 437 -7.54 -18.53 15.89
N TRP A 438 -8.07 -17.40 16.39
CA TRP A 438 -7.29 -16.20 16.67
C TRP A 438 -6.81 -16.07 18.12
N LYS A 439 -7.22 -16.97 19.02
CA LYS A 439 -6.94 -16.89 20.45
C LYS A 439 -5.45 -16.61 20.79
N LYS A 440 -4.52 -17.18 20.03
CA LYS A 440 -3.09 -17.00 20.24
C LYS A 440 -2.51 -15.71 19.66
N TYR A 441 -3.23 -15.04 18.73
CA TYR A 441 -2.76 -13.86 18.02
C TYR A 441 -3.46 -12.56 18.44
N GLN A 442 -4.67 -12.65 19.01
CA GLN A 442 -5.51 -11.48 19.28
C GLN A 442 -4.83 -10.38 20.11
N SER A 443 -3.91 -10.75 21.02
CA SER A 443 -3.18 -9.79 21.86
C SER A 443 -2.02 -9.08 21.14
N ILE A 444 -1.61 -9.57 19.96
CA ILE A 444 -0.52 -8.96 19.18
C ILE A 444 -0.92 -7.56 18.74
N TYR A 445 -2.18 -7.38 18.28
CA TYR A 445 -2.68 -6.09 17.83
C TYR A 445 -2.41 -4.98 18.88
N GLU A 446 -2.78 -5.21 20.13
CA GLU A 446 -2.56 -4.22 21.18
C GLU A 446 -1.08 -4.08 21.57
N ARG A 447 -0.30 -5.17 21.54
CA ARG A 447 1.12 -5.11 21.93
C ARG A 447 1.97 -4.33 20.95
N VAL A 448 1.76 -4.49 19.64
CA VAL A 448 2.53 -3.78 18.62
C VAL A 448 2.17 -2.29 18.54
N LEU A 449 1.03 -1.89 19.11
CA LEU A 449 0.57 -0.50 19.14
C LEU A 449 1.01 0.26 20.41
N LYS A 450 1.54 -0.42 21.41
CA LYS A 450 2.12 0.18 22.63
C LYS A 450 3.56 0.60 22.39
#